data_12bd7b6600ad5ee586edb11e42c89dbf
#
_entry.id   12bd7b6600ad5ee586edb11e42c89dbf
#
_cell.length_a   1.000
_cell.length_b   1.000
_cell.length_c   1.000
_cell.angle_alpha   90.00
_cell.angle_beta   90.00
_cell.angle_gamma   90.00
#
_symmetry.space_group_name_H-M   'P 1'
#
loop_
_entity.id
_entity.type
_entity.pdbx_description
1 polymer ?
#
loop_
_entity_poly.entity_id
_entity_poly.type
_entity_poly.pdbx_seq_one_letter_code
_entity_poly.pdbx_strand_id
1 'polypeptide(L)'
;MKKVSLYVFLVLMICNIAPSQSSLSECEGNDKNISSFSAGHFNKIRKWTNCQGTAVGPKGGKYVGEFYKGKFHGHGTYTHAGRKYVGQYQDHKRHGQGTYTYANGDKYIGEWKKHKYNGQGTYIYANGDKYVGEWKKDKYNSPDNL
;
A
#
# COMPACT_ATOMS: atom_id res chain seq x y z
N MET A 1 7.76 -7.67 -52.95
CA MET A 1 8.58 -7.75 -51.71
C MET A 1 7.95 -6.84 -50.69
N LYS A 2 7.23 -7.43 -49.72
CA LYS A 2 6.48 -6.70 -48.69
C LYS A 2 7.43 -6.39 -47.53
N LYS A 3 7.67 -5.09 -47.24
CA LYS A 3 8.36 -4.64 -46.07
C LYS A 3 7.44 -4.88 -44.86
N VAL A 4 7.65 -5.97 -44.11
CA VAL A 4 6.99 -6.20 -42.85
C VAL A 4 7.66 -5.32 -41.81
N SER A 5 6.85 -4.49 -41.22
CA SER A 5 7.18 -3.41 -40.30
C SER A 5 7.92 -3.92 -39.06
N LEU A 6 9.12 -3.40 -38.85
CA LEU A 6 9.98 -3.61 -37.67
C LEU A 6 9.40 -2.99 -36.36
N TYR A 7 8.14 -2.52 -36.41
CA TYR A 7 7.50 -1.82 -35.30
C TYR A 7 6.75 -2.74 -34.31
N VAL A 8 6.58 -4.02 -34.63
CA VAL A 8 5.79 -4.95 -33.81
C VAL A 8 6.64 -5.58 -32.69
N PHE A 9 7.97 -5.52 -32.77
CA PHE A 9 8.85 -6.13 -31.74
C PHE A 9 9.24 -5.22 -30.58
N LEU A 10 8.90 -3.92 -30.63
CA LEU A 10 9.30 -2.97 -29.57
C LEU A 10 8.25 -2.76 -28.46
N VAL A 11 7.06 -3.34 -28.61
CA VAL A 11 5.96 -3.15 -27.63
C VAL A 11 5.88 -4.29 -26.61
N LEU A 12 6.63 -5.37 -26.78
CA LEU A 12 6.57 -6.55 -25.88
C LEU A 12 7.68 -6.60 -24.82
N MET A 13 8.52 -5.56 -24.70
CA MET A 13 9.58 -5.49 -23.66
C MET A 13 9.30 -4.52 -22.53
N ILE A 14 8.07 -4.00 -22.37
CA ILE A 14 7.74 -3.09 -21.26
C ILE A 14 6.63 -3.69 -20.43
N CYS A 15 6.80 -4.90 -19.93
CA CYS A 15 5.87 -5.39 -18.90
C CYS A 15 6.45 -6.52 -18.07
N ASN A 16 7.64 -6.34 -17.52
CA ASN A 16 8.15 -7.16 -16.41
C ASN A 16 9.04 -6.32 -15.50
N ILE A 17 8.56 -5.11 -15.13
CA ILE A 17 9.01 -4.52 -13.88
C ILE A 17 8.14 -5.17 -12.82
N ALA A 18 8.55 -6.35 -12.38
CA ALA A 18 8.11 -6.84 -11.08
C ALA A 18 8.34 -5.69 -10.08
N PRO A 19 7.38 -5.39 -9.20
CA PRO A 19 7.61 -4.39 -8.17
C PRO A 19 8.92 -4.78 -7.49
N SER A 20 9.89 -3.87 -7.47
CA SER A 20 11.18 -4.11 -6.83
C SER A 20 10.88 -4.55 -5.40
N GLN A 21 11.03 -5.84 -5.13
CA GLN A 21 11.02 -6.32 -3.76
C GLN A 21 12.11 -5.52 -3.08
N SER A 22 11.74 -4.82 -2.00
CA SER A 22 12.74 -4.09 -1.24
C SER A 22 13.82 -5.09 -0.83
N SER A 23 15.08 -4.71 -1.02
CA SER A 23 16.25 -5.52 -0.68
C SER A 23 16.48 -5.64 0.84
N LEU A 24 15.48 -5.26 1.63
CA LEU A 24 15.57 -5.31 3.09
C LEU A 24 15.52 -6.75 3.60
N SER A 25 16.37 -7.05 4.56
CA SER A 25 16.38 -8.32 5.28
C SER A 25 15.06 -8.54 6.04
N GLU A 26 14.73 -9.80 6.34
CA GLU A 26 13.62 -10.08 7.26
C GLU A 26 13.95 -9.55 8.67
N CYS A 27 12.94 -9.08 9.38
CA CYS A 27 13.09 -8.64 10.76
C CYS A 27 13.41 -9.82 11.66
N GLU A 28 14.35 -9.67 12.57
CA GLU A 28 14.72 -10.70 13.53
C GLU A 28 13.52 -11.16 14.36
N GLY A 29 13.32 -12.49 14.46
CA GLY A 29 12.17 -13.07 15.17
C GLY A 29 10.83 -12.84 14.47
N ASN A 30 10.83 -12.64 13.14
CA ASN A 30 9.63 -12.59 12.30
C ASN A 30 9.08 -14.01 12.09
N ASP A 31 8.33 -14.49 13.08
CA ASP A 31 7.66 -15.79 12.98
C ASP A 31 6.45 -15.69 12.04
N LYS A 32 6.54 -16.26 10.86
CA LYS A 32 5.48 -16.26 9.82
C LYS A 32 4.15 -16.87 10.29
N ASN A 33 4.16 -17.58 11.43
CA ASN A 33 3.03 -18.31 12.00
C ASN A 33 2.42 -17.65 13.25
N ILE A 34 2.54 -16.34 13.44
CA ILE A 34 1.95 -15.68 14.61
C ILE A 34 0.44 -15.67 14.48
N SER A 35 -0.21 -16.65 15.07
CA SER A 35 -1.67 -16.77 15.18
C SER A 35 -2.26 -15.98 16.36
N SER A 36 -1.44 -15.47 17.27
CA SER A 36 -1.91 -14.75 18.43
C SER A 36 -0.97 -13.62 18.86
N PHE A 37 -1.57 -12.54 19.29
CA PHE A 37 -0.92 -11.34 19.76
C PHE A 37 -0.56 -11.51 21.25
N SER A 38 0.73 -11.66 21.57
CA SER A 38 1.22 -11.63 22.95
C SER A 38 1.99 -10.35 23.24
N ALA A 39 2.05 -9.96 24.52
CA ALA A 39 2.84 -8.81 24.97
C ALA A 39 4.32 -8.90 24.55
N GLY A 40 4.86 -10.12 24.45
CA GLY A 40 6.21 -10.38 23.96
C GLY A 40 6.43 -9.99 22.50
N HIS A 41 5.40 -10.07 21.67
CA HIS A 41 5.47 -9.71 20.25
C HIS A 41 5.64 -8.19 20.04
N PHE A 42 4.94 -7.37 20.82
CA PHE A 42 5.14 -5.90 20.80
C PHE A 42 6.57 -5.49 21.17
N ASN A 43 7.17 -6.17 22.14
CA ASN A 43 8.54 -5.86 22.54
C ASN A 43 9.56 -6.23 21.47
N LYS A 44 9.31 -7.27 20.66
CA LYS A 44 10.13 -7.61 19.49
C LYS A 44 9.99 -6.55 18.40
N ILE A 45 8.76 -6.18 18.02
CA ILE A 45 8.50 -5.20 16.94
C ILE A 45 9.16 -3.85 17.22
N ARG A 46 9.22 -3.40 18.48
CA ARG A 46 9.88 -2.13 18.84
C ARG A 46 11.35 -2.05 18.44
N LYS A 47 12.02 -3.19 18.28
CA LYS A 47 13.44 -3.29 17.88
C LYS A 47 13.61 -3.37 16.35
N TRP A 48 12.56 -3.63 15.60
CA TRP A 48 12.63 -3.80 14.16
C TRP A 48 12.97 -2.48 13.47
N THR A 49 14.03 -2.49 12.68
CA THR A 49 14.47 -1.31 11.92
C THR A 49 15.15 -1.74 10.63
N ASN A 50 14.87 -1.04 9.54
CA ASN A 50 15.37 -1.32 8.20
C ASN A 50 15.20 -2.80 7.80
N CYS A 51 14.03 -3.36 8.05
CA CYS A 51 13.74 -4.77 7.77
C CYS A 51 12.29 -4.97 7.33
N GLN A 52 11.98 -6.13 6.77
CA GLN A 52 10.61 -6.54 6.42
C GLN A 52 10.06 -7.54 7.43
N GLY A 53 8.78 -7.42 7.76
CA GLY A 53 8.17 -8.32 8.72
C GLY A 53 6.65 -8.33 8.67
N THR A 54 6.07 -9.16 9.52
CA THR A 54 4.63 -9.30 9.71
C THR A 54 4.25 -8.92 11.14
N ALA A 55 3.28 -8.02 11.28
CA ALA A 55 2.68 -7.67 12.57
C ALA A 55 1.18 -7.96 12.54
N VAL A 56 0.68 -8.66 13.57
CA VAL A 56 -0.75 -8.94 13.73
C VAL A 56 -1.25 -8.24 15.00
N GLY A 57 -2.30 -7.45 14.87
CA GLY A 57 -2.91 -6.73 15.97
C GLY A 57 -3.96 -7.57 16.72
N PRO A 58 -4.33 -7.19 17.96
CA PRO A 58 -5.25 -7.95 18.81
C PRO A 58 -6.67 -8.09 18.26
N LYS A 59 -7.04 -7.24 17.31
CA LYS A 59 -8.35 -7.28 16.61
C LYS A 59 -8.25 -7.90 15.22
N GLY A 60 -7.19 -8.70 14.92
CA GLY A 60 -7.02 -9.42 13.65
C GLY A 60 -6.49 -8.56 12.50
N GLY A 61 -6.14 -7.29 12.73
CA GLY A 61 -5.48 -6.48 11.72
C GLY A 61 -4.06 -7.01 11.46
N LYS A 62 -3.71 -7.22 10.17
CA LYS A 62 -2.39 -7.74 9.77
C LYS A 62 -1.67 -6.72 8.90
N TYR A 63 -0.44 -6.40 9.27
CA TYR A 63 0.52 -5.65 8.45
C TYR A 63 1.63 -6.57 7.97
N VAL A 64 1.98 -6.45 6.69
CA VAL A 64 3.16 -7.10 6.09
C VAL A 64 3.91 -6.02 5.32
N GLY A 65 5.16 -5.77 5.67
CA GLY A 65 5.93 -4.71 5.02
C GLY A 65 7.16 -4.28 5.80
N GLU A 66 7.62 -3.09 5.47
CA GLU A 66 8.85 -2.52 5.99
C GLU A 66 8.64 -1.89 7.37
N PHE A 67 9.67 -2.00 8.21
CA PHE A 67 9.70 -1.41 9.54
C PHE A 67 10.92 -0.48 9.72
N TYR A 68 10.70 0.63 10.38
CA TYR A 68 11.73 1.53 10.84
C TYR A 68 11.47 1.97 12.27
N LYS A 69 12.43 1.75 13.18
CA LYS A 69 12.32 2.06 14.63
C LYS A 69 11.01 1.52 15.24
N GLY A 70 10.66 0.27 14.92
CA GLY A 70 9.47 -0.40 15.41
C GLY A 70 8.15 0.10 14.82
N LYS A 71 8.18 0.92 13.78
CA LYS A 71 6.99 1.50 13.15
C LYS A 71 6.83 0.98 11.72
N PHE A 72 5.59 0.87 11.26
CA PHE A 72 5.30 0.68 9.83
C PHE A 72 5.90 1.84 9.06
N HIS A 73 6.71 1.51 8.07
CA HIS A 73 7.43 2.47 7.25
C HIS A 73 7.59 1.91 5.83
N GLY A 74 8.04 2.73 4.85
CA GLY A 74 8.25 2.28 3.49
C GLY A 74 7.02 1.62 2.88
N HIS A 75 7.18 0.53 2.12
CA HIS A 75 6.08 -0.17 1.48
C HIS A 75 5.49 -1.26 2.39
N GLY A 76 4.15 -1.37 2.36
CA GLY A 76 3.48 -2.40 3.14
C GLY A 76 2.04 -2.64 2.73
N THR A 77 1.53 -3.79 3.17
CA THR A 77 0.14 -4.19 3.02
C THR A 77 -0.49 -4.31 4.41
N TYR A 78 -1.62 -3.66 4.61
CA TYR A 78 -2.45 -3.81 5.80
C TYR A 78 -3.81 -4.38 5.43
N THR A 79 -4.24 -5.41 6.14
CA THR A 79 -5.56 -6.03 5.97
C THR A 79 -6.29 -6.10 7.29
N HIS A 80 -7.59 -5.77 7.29
CA HIS A 80 -8.46 -5.90 8.45
C HIS A 80 -9.93 -5.85 8.05
N ALA A 81 -10.73 -6.81 8.51
CA ALA A 81 -12.19 -6.81 8.32
C ALA A 81 -12.64 -6.52 6.86
N GLY A 82 -12.10 -7.26 5.91
CA GLY A 82 -12.42 -7.11 4.48
C GLY A 82 -11.82 -5.89 3.79
N ARG A 83 -11.09 -5.03 4.53
CA ARG A 83 -10.41 -3.86 3.99
C ARG A 83 -8.94 -4.16 3.75
N LYS A 84 -8.37 -3.56 2.70
CA LYS A 84 -6.95 -3.72 2.35
C LYS A 84 -6.34 -2.38 1.96
N TYR A 85 -5.15 -2.09 2.48
CA TYR A 85 -4.30 -1.02 1.97
C TYR A 85 -2.99 -1.62 1.47
N VAL A 86 -2.55 -1.18 0.30
CA VAL A 86 -1.23 -1.50 -0.27
C VAL A 86 -0.59 -0.18 -0.66
N GLY A 87 0.56 0.15 -0.10
CA GLY A 87 1.22 1.41 -0.41
C GLY A 87 2.26 1.81 0.62
N GLN A 88 2.60 3.08 0.59
CA GLN A 88 3.64 3.64 1.43
C GLN A 88 3.13 4.00 2.83
N TYR A 89 4.02 3.86 3.81
CA TYR A 89 3.82 4.22 5.20
C TYR A 89 4.94 5.13 5.70
N GLN A 90 4.59 6.04 6.58
CA GLN A 90 5.52 6.83 7.36
C GLN A 90 5.03 6.88 8.81
N ASP A 91 5.84 6.39 9.76
CA ASP A 91 5.54 6.37 11.18
C ASP A 91 4.14 5.82 11.52
N HIS A 92 3.84 4.59 11.07
CA HIS A 92 2.55 3.90 11.16
C HIS A 92 1.42 4.50 10.31
N LYS A 93 1.61 5.64 9.64
CA LYS A 93 0.56 6.33 8.88
C LYS A 93 0.69 6.05 7.39
N ARG A 94 -0.44 5.78 6.73
CA ARG A 94 -0.50 5.76 5.27
C ARG A 94 0.01 7.10 4.74
N HIS A 95 0.94 7.05 3.80
CA HIS A 95 1.63 8.20 3.24
C HIS A 95 2.03 7.91 1.80
N GLY A 96 2.40 8.93 1.00
CA GLY A 96 2.83 8.73 -0.38
C GLY A 96 1.78 8.02 -1.24
N GLN A 97 2.19 7.17 -2.14
CA GLN A 97 1.30 6.45 -3.05
C GLN A 97 0.71 5.20 -2.41
N GLY A 98 -0.57 4.93 -2.70
CA GLY A 98 -1.21 3.71 -2.20
C GLY A 98 -2.62 3.48 -2.70
N THR A 99 -3.03 2.21 -2.62
CA THR A 99 -4.38 1.75 -2.94
C THR A 99 -5.08 1.28 -1.67
N TYR A 100 -6.26 1.81 -1.42
CA TYR A 100 -7.16 1.33 -0.37
C TYR A 100 -8.38 0.68 -1.00
N THR A 101 -8.66 -0.56 -0.60
CA THR A 101 -9.88 -1.29 -0.98
C THR A 101 -10.75 -1.41 0.25
N TYR A 102 -11.98 -0.97 0.14
CA TYR A 102 -13.01 -1.08 1.17
C TYR A 102 -13.69 -2.44 1.15
N ALA A 103 -14.34 -2.81 2.24
CA ALA A 103 -15.07 -4.07 2.35
C ALA A 103 -16.27 -4.16 1.38
N ASN A 104 -16.85 -3.02 0.98
CA ASN A 104 -17.93 -2.95 -0.01
C ASN A 104 -17.45 -3.00 -1.47
N GLY A 105 -16.13 -3.10 -1.70
CA GLY A 105 -15.54 -3.15 -3.04
C GLY A 105 -15.07 -1.81 -3.60
N ASP A 106 -15.42 -0.69 -2.98
CA ASP A 106 -14.89 0.63 -3.37
C ASP A 106 -13.37 0.65 -3.26
N LYS A 107 -12.73 1.53 -4.05
CA LYS A 107 -11.27 1.69 -4.03
C LYS A 107 -10.87 3.16 -4.09
N TYR A 108 -9.79 3.49 -3.42
CA TYR A 108 -9.05 4.73 -3.66
C TYR A 108 -7.63 4.39 -4.10
N ILE A 109 -7.18 5.01 -5.17
CA ILE A 109 -5.82 4.86 -5.73
C ILE A 109 -5.25 6.26 -5.87
N GLY A 110 -4.16 6.57 -5.16
CA GLY A 110 -3.58 7.90 -5.23
C GLY A 110 -2.68 8.24 -4.05
N GLU A 111 -2.53 9.54 -3.84
CA GLU A 111 -1.67 10.09 -2.81
C GLU A 111 -2.32 10.12 -1.44
N TRP A 112 -1.50 9.89 -0.41
CA TRP A 112 -1.88 9.84 0.99
C TRP A 112 -1.01 10.74 1.83
N LYS A 113 -1.58 11.41 2.80
CA LYS A 113 -0.87 12.18 3.81
C LYS A 113 -1.48 11.97 5.20
N LYS A 114 -0.72 11.33 6.11
CA LYS A 114 -1.16 11.07 7.49
C LYS A 114 -2.55 10.40 7.56
N HIS A 115 -2.71 9.26 6.85
CA HIS A 115 -3.94 8.46 6.71
C HIS A 115 -5.04 9.04 5.82
N LYS A 116 -4.91 10.24 5.29
CA LYS A 116 -5.93 10.95 4.51
C LYS A 116 -5.58 10.97 3.03
N TYR A 117 -6.59 10.94 2.17
CA TYR A 117 -6.44 11.23 0.75
C TYR A 117 -5.92 12.65 0.59
N ASN A 118 -4.91 12.81 -0.25
CA ASN A 118 -4.28 14.10 -0.49
C ASN A 118 -3.57 14.07 -1.84
N GLY A 119 -3.53 15.19 -2.56
CA GLY A 119 -2.94 15.24 -3.90
C GLY A 119 -3.77 14.53 -4.96
N GLN A 120 -3.15 14.00 -5.99
CA GLN A 120 -3.85 13.35 -7.09
C GLN A 120 -4.32 11.95 -6.72
N GLY A 121 -5.56 11.62 -7.12
CA GLY A 121 -6.12 10.31 -6.84
C GLY A 121 -7.41 10.01 -7.56
N THR A 122 -7.74 8.71 -7.59
CA THR A 122 -8.96 8.19 -8.16
C THR A 122 -9.73 7.41 -7.10
N TYR A 123 -10.97 7.79 -6.86
CA TYR A 123 -11.92 7.00 -6.09
C TYR A 123 -12.83 6.26 -7.06
N ILE A 124 -12.97 4.95 -6.88
CA ILE A 124 -13.76 4.06 -7.71
C ILE A 124 -14.80 3.39 -6.82
N TYR A 125 -16.07 3.61 -7.11
CA TYR A 125 -17.17 2.91 -6.45
C TYR A 125 -17.31 1.48 -6.95
N ALA A 126 -17.94 0.63 -6.16
CA ALA A 126 -18.19 -0.77 -6.53
C ALA A 126 -19.07 -0.92 -7.79
N ASN A 127 -19.91 0.08 -8.10
CA ASN A 127 -20.73 0.13 -9.32
C ASN A 127 -19.94 0.56 -10.58
N GLY A 128 -18.65 0.93 -10.42
CA GLY A 128 -17.79 1.36 -11.52
C GLY A 128 -17.68 2.87 -11.72
N ASP A 129 -18.51 3.67 -11.06
CA ASP A 129 -18.37 5.14 -11.08
C ASP A 129 -17.04 5.55 -10.47
N LYS A 130 -16.48 6.67 -10.97
CA LYS A 130 -15.18 7.15 -10.48
C LYS A 130 -15.08 8.66 -10.42
N TYR A 131 -14.32 9.14 -9.45
CA TYR A 131 -13.86 10.52 -9.34
C TYR A 131 -12.34 10.54 -9.48
N VAL A 132 -11.84 11.31 -10.44
CA VAL A 132 -10.41 11.46 -10.73
C VAL A 132 -10.05 12.93 -10.56
N GLY A 133 -9.08 13.22 -9.72
CA GLY A 133 -8.62 14.60 -9.54
C GLY A 133 -7.90 14.83 -8.22
N GLU A 134 -7.94 16.08 -7.77
CA GLU A 134 -7.25 16.50 -6.55
C GLU A 134 -8.07 16.22 -5.29
N TRP A 135 -7.38 15.75 -4.26
CA TRP A 135 -7.94 15.44 -2.95
C TRP A 135 -7.23 16.22 -1.85
N LYS A 136 -7.98 16.74 -0.91
CA LYS A 136 -7.42 17.46 0.24
C LYS A 136 -8.11 17.01 1.53
N LYS A 137 -7.36 16.29 2.39
CA LYS A 137 -7.86 15.78 3.68
C LYS A 137 -9.17 14.98 3.55
N ASP A 138 -9.19 13.99 2.64
CA ASP A 138 -10.32 13.13 2.29
C ASP A 138 -11.46 13.81 1.52
N LYS A 139 -11.35 15.09 1.18
CA LYS A 139 -12.33 15.82 0.39
C LYS A 139 -11.88 15.88 -1.07
N TYR A 140 -12.76 15.52 -1.98
CA TYR A 140 -12.57 15.70 -3.41
C TYR A 140 -12.72 17.20 -3.75
N ASN A 141 -11.73 17.72 -4.46
CA ASN A 141 -11.76 19.08 -5.00
C ASN A 141 -12.25 19.00 -6.44
N SER A 142 -13.54 19.23 -6.67
CA SER A 142 -14.11 19.20 -8.01
C SER A 142 -13.58 20.37 -8.83
N PRO A 143 -13.25 20.17 -10.12
CA PRO A 143 -12.94 21.28 -11.03
C PRO A 143 -14.05 22.33 -11.13
N ASP A 144 -15.30 21.93 -10.84
CA ASP A 144 -16.48 22.81 -10.91
C ASP A 144 -16.62 23.76 -9.71
N ASN A 145 -15.70 23.69 -8.73
CA ASN A 145 -15.67 24.53 -7.53
C ASN A 145 -14.58 25.65 -7.59
N LEU A 146 -14.05 25.94 -8.79
CA LEU A 146 -13.11 27.05 -9.05
C LEU A 146 -13.83 28.26 -9.63
#